data_ac69dd5687873ab299703c9c4b0b2fc2
#
_entry.id   ac69dd5687873ab299703c9c4b0b2fc2
#
_cell.length_a   1.000
_cell.length_b   1.000
_cell.length_c   1.000
_cell.angle_alpha   90.00
_cell.angle_beta   90.00
_cell.angle_gamma   90.00
#
_symmetry.space_group_name_H-M   'P 1'
#
loop_
_entity.id
_entity.type
_entity.pdbx_description
1 polymer ?
#
loop_
_entity_poly.entity_id
_entity_poly.type
_entity_poly.pdbx_seq_one_letter_code
_entity_poly.pdbx_strand_id
1 'polypeptide(L)'
;CGVCGRETGIRSIGQNSSVLDEPVPVHQTDPAITRIYFLFAKTGEQIYIGHLDLMGIFEKSLQRAGLSIEFSQGFNPKPKLEFAHPLSLGISSECEVASINLHGRISSTEFIEKLNRSLPWGLEIREAFAFSKEFCKERKVPSLMSLYKGSLYNLVYTGNDEAGFLEGIGSYIAENGLEGDLTVSGGNGSYTVDVVQGNKKANIMGMLREVLDTEYPLESCRIERKTLFCAPKANMRIAYREYFN
;
A
#
# COMPACT_ATOMS: atom_id res chain seq x y z
N CYS A 1 46.77 30.82 -36.00
CA CYS A 1 45.87 30.67 -34.84
C CYS A 1 46.66 30.11 -33.67
N GLY A 2 47.23 30.99 -32.89
CA GLY A 2 47.97 30.64 -31.71
C GLY A 2 47.08 30.78 -30.46
N VAL A 3 46.73 29.66 -29.87
CA VAL A 3 46.39 29.53 -28.44
C VAL A 3 46.54 28.08 -28.05
N CYS A 4 47.72 27.64 -27.73
CA CYS A 4 47.95 26.42 -27.00
C CYS A 4 49.18 26.62 -26.12
N GLY A 5 48.97 27.21 -24.97
CA GLY A 5 50.00 27.41 -23.98
C GLY A 5 49.40 27.79 -22.64
N ARG A 6 48.68 26.88 -22.01
CA ARG A 6 48.45 26.90 -20.57
C ARG A 6 48.73 25.53 -20.01
N GLU A 7 49.89 25.39 -19.40
CA GLU A 7 50.23 24.30 -18.53
C GLU A 7 49.17 24.22 -17.41
N THR A 8 48.30 23.22 -17.49
CA THR A 8 47.46 22.87 -16.38
C THR A 8 48.32 22.05 -15.41
N GLY A 9 48.90 22.74 -14.45
CA GLY A 9 49.53 22.08 -13.30
C GLY A 9 48.50 21.27 -12.54
N ILE A 10 48.51 19.96 -12.73
CA ILE A 10 47.84 19.03 -11.86
C ILE A 10 48.58 19.07 -10.53
N ARG A 11 48.03 19.77 -9.55
CA ARG A 11 48.49 19.62 -8.18
C ARG A 11 48.18 18.22 -7.74
N SER A 12 49.23 17.44 -7.49
CA SER A 12 49.13 16.15 -6.78
C SER A 12 48.44 16.43 -5.44
N ILE A 13 47.23 15.91 -5.29
CA ILE A 13 46.54 15.85 -3.99
C ILE A 13 47.41 14.94 -3.13
N GLY A 14 48.03 15.51 -2.14
CA GLY A 14 48.86 14.78 -1.18
C GLY A 14 48.05 13.63 -0.57
N GLN A 15 48.70 12.47 -0.51
CA GLN A 15 48.23 11.31 0.21
C GLN A 15 48.07 11.64 1.69
N ASN A 16 46.88 12.06 2.12
CA ASN A 16 46.46 11.93 3.50
C ASN A 16 45.73 10.60 3.68
N SER A 17 46.51 9.56 3.84
CA SER A 17 46.09 8.19 4.08
C SER A 17 45.80 7.89 5.56
N SER A 18 45.24 8.82 6.32
CA SER A 18 45.00 8.61 7.74
C SER A 18 43.57 8.89 8.24
N VAL A 19 42.58 9.02 7.33
CA VAL A 19 41.19 9.29 7.71
C VAL A 19 40.24 8.16 7.33
N LEU A 20 40.73 7.06 6.73
CA LEU A 20 39.86 5.96 6.26
C LEU A 20 39.87 4.70 7.14
N ASP A 21 40.56 4.72 8.29
CA ASP A 21 40.70 3.54 9.15
C ASP A 21 39.95 3.61 10.50
N GLU A 22 39.04 4.53 10.69
CA GLU A 22 38.06 4.33 11.76
C GLU A 22 36.96 3.40 11.22
N PRO A 23 36.81 2.17 11.80
CA PRO A 23 35.70 1.33 11.42
C PRO A 23 34.42 2.10 11.73
N VAL A 24 33.64 2.39 10.68
CA VAL A 24 32.28 2.89 10.84
C VAL A 24 31.62 2.02 11.91
N PRO A 25 31.13 2.58 13.03
CA PRO A 25 30.56 1.78 14.09
C PRO A 25 29.44 0.95 13.45
N VAL A 26 29.66 -0.34 13.36
CA VAL A 26 28.60 -1.30 13.02
C VAL A 26 27.63 -1.15 14.16
N HIS A 27 26.56 -0.40 13.94
CA HIS A 27 25.44 -0.38 14.86
C HIS A 27 25.11 -1.85 15.12
N GLN A 28 25.34 -2.31 16.33
CA GLN A 28 24.87 -3.62 16.78
C GLN A 28 23.35 -3.54 16.61
N THR A 29 22.86 -4.07 15.49
CA THR A 29 21.42 -4.16 15.25
C THR A 29 20.88 -5.06 16.33
N ASP A 30 20.00 -4.53 17.17
CA ASP A 30 19.25 -5.33 18.12
C ASP A 30 18.72 -6.55 17.33
N PRO A 31 19.04 -7.79 17.71
CA PRO A 31 18.59 -8.99 17.03
C PRO A 31 17.07 -9.14 17.05
N ALA A 32 16.39 -8.40 17.94
CA ALA A 32 14.95 -8.35 17.97
C ALA A 32 14.40 -7.80 16.64
N ILE A 33 13.35 -8.42 16.13
CA ILE A 33 12.60 -7.93 14.96
C ILE A 33 11.18 -7.65 15.42
N THR A 34 10.75 -6.42 15.18
CA THR A 34 9.34 -6.02 15.36
C THR A 34 8.62 -6.10 14.02
N ARG A 35 7.50 -6.82 13.98
CA ARG A 35 6.56 -6.79 12.87
C ARG A 35 5.47 -5.78 13.17
N ILE A 36 5.37 -4.77 12.31
CA ILE A 36 4.36 -3.72 12.40
C ILE A 36 3.29 -4.01 11.34
N TYR A 37 2.04 -4.13 11.76
CA TYR A 37 0.87 -4.03 10.90
C TYR A 37 0.34 -2.62 11.01
N PHE A 38 -0.02 -2.01 9.90
CA PHE A 38 -0.49 -0.62 9.93
C PHE A 38 -1.58 -0.36 8.90
N LEU A 39 -2.48 0.54 9.28
CA LEU A 39 -3.50 1.08 8.41
C LEU A 39 -3.07 2.45 7.93
N PHE A 40 -3.27 2.73 6.64
CA PHE A 40 -2.91 4.01 6.07
C PHE A 40 -3.94 4.53 5.08
N ALA A 41 -3.99 5.85 4.96
CA ALA A 41 -4.77 6.54 3.95
C ALA A 41 -3.96 6.74 2.67
N LYS A 42 -4.63 6.66 1.52
CA LYS A 42 -4.11 7.00 0.20
C LYS A 42 -5.10 7.94 -0.49
N THR A 43 -4.82 9.24 -0.45
CA THR A 43 -5.72 10.31 -0.86
C THR A 43 -5.02 11.34 -1.74
N GLY A 44 -5.74 12.35 -2.20
CA GLY A 44 -5.20 13.42 -3.03
C GLY A 44 -4.54 12.89 -4.30
N GLU A 45 -3.43 13.45 -4.70
CA GLU A 45 -2.70 13.04 -5.91
C GLU A 45 -2.08 11.63 -5.80
N GLN A 46 -1.93 11.11 -4.59
CA GLN A 46 -1.40 9.76 -4.38
C GLN A 46 -2.31 8.67 -4.93
N ILE A 47 -3.58 8.95 -5.20
CA ILE A 47 -4.50 7.97 -5.83
C ILE A 47 -3.98 7.49 -7.19
N TYR A 48 -3.19 8.31 -7.89
CA TYR A 48 -2.61 8.00 -9.20
C TYR A 48 -1.25 7.28 -9.13
N ILE A 49 -0.77 6.96 -7.93
CA ILE A 49 0.47 6.20 -7.73
C ILE A 49 0.19 4.70 -7.83
N GLY A 50 0.94 4.02 -8.70
CA GLY A 50 0.86 2.56 -8.88
C GLY A 50 1.38 1.79 -7.66
N HIS A 51 1.01 0.51 -7.57
CA HIS A 51 1.40 -0.33 -6.42
C HIS A 51 2.92 -0.44 -6.24
N LEU A 52 3.68 -0.60 -7.33
CA LEU A 52 5.14 -0.70 -7.25
C LEU A 52 5.80 0.60 -6.82
N ASP A 53 5.29 1.74 -7.30
CA ASP A 53 5.78 3.05 -6.91
C ASP A 53 5.44 3.35 -5.45
N LEU A 54 4.25 2.94 -4.99
CA LEU A 54 3.83 3.04 -3.59
C LEU A 54 4.78 2.26 -2.67
N MET A 55 5.18 1.04 -3.06
CA MET A 55 6.19 0.27 -2.33
C MET A 55 7.51 1.04 -2.23
N GLY A 56 7.97 1.63 -3.33
CA GLY A 56 9.19 2.45 -3.36
C GLY A 56 9.10 3.72 -2.51
N ILE A 57 7.92 4.36 -2.46
CA ILE A 57 7.68 5.52 -1.59
C ILE A 57 7.78 5.10 -0.12
N PHE A 58 7.14 4.00 0.27
CA PHE A 58 7.25 3.49 1.64
C PHE A 58 8.68 3.13 2.02
N GLU A 59 9.41 2.42 1.16
CA GLU A 59 10.80 2.06 1.40
C GLU A 59 11.66 3.31 1.65
N LYS A 60 11.59 4.30 0.76
CA LYS A 60 12.35 5.55 0.92
C LYS A 60 11.91 6.36 2.14
N SER A 61 10.62 6.34 2.48
CA SER A 61 10.10 7.06 3.65
C SER A 61 10.53 6.39 4.96
N LEU A 62 10.54 5.07 5.02
CA LEU A 62 11.06 4.30 6.15
C LEU A 62 12.55 4.58 6.38
N GLN A 63 13.35 4.63 5.30
CA GLN A 63 14.77 4.97 5.37
C GLN A 63 14.98 6.40 5.88
N ARG A 64 14.24 7.39 5.35
CA ARG A 64 14.31 8.79 5.82
C ARG A 64 13.88 8.93 7.29
N ALA A 65 12.92 8.12 7.72
CA ALA A 65 12.47 8.07 9.11
C ALA A 65 13.50 7.43 10.07
N GLY A 66 14.63 6.93 9.55
CA GLY A 66 15.64 6.22 10.34
C GLY A 66 15.16 4.87 10.87
N LEU A 67 14.19 4.25 10.20
CA LEU A 67 13.66 2.94 10.56
C LEU A 67 14.45 1.84 9.85
N SER A 68 15.05 0.94 10.62
CA SER A 68 15.90 -0.14 10.10
C SER A 68 15.03 -1.28 9.56
N ILE A 69 14.92 -1.38 8.24
CA ILE A 69 14.06 -2.34 7.55
C ILE A 69 14.74 -3.72 7.52
N GLU A 70 13.99 -4.79 7.79
CA GLU A 70 14.42 -6.16 7.50
C GLU A 70 14.23 -6.45 6.01
N PHE A 71 15.31 -6.87 5.34
CA PHE A 71 15.28 -7.29 3.93
C PHE A 71 15.24 -8.81 3.78
N SER A 72 14.78 -9.27 2.64
CA SER A 72 14.87 -10.67 2.25
C SER A 72 16.33 -11.09 2.02
N GLN A 73 16.63 -12.38 2.19
CA GLN A 73 17.93 -12.95 1.83
C GLN A 73 17.97 -13.19 0.32
N GLY A 74 19.13 -13.03 -0.29
CA GLY A 74 19.36 -13.36 -1.69
C GLY A 74 20.09 -12.27 -2.47
N PHE A 75 20.25 -12.49 -3.76
CA PHE A 75 21.00 -11.61 -4.69
C PHE A 75 20.39 -10.23 -4.90
N ASN A 76 19.06 -10.12 -4.74
CA ASN A 76 18.32 -8.86 -4.85
C ASN A 76 17.43 -8.70 -3.62
N PRO A 77 17.99 -8.22 -2.48
CA PRO A 77 17.24 -8.07 -1.24
C PRO A 77 16.06 -7.09 -1.42
N LYS A 78 14.88 -7.52 -1.00
CA LYS A 78 13.68 -6.68 -0.99
C LYS A 78 13.21 -6.42 0.42
N PRO A 79 12.69 -5.22 0.74
CA PRO A 79 12.04 -4.95 2.01
C PRO A 79 10.96 -6.00 2.31
N LYS A 80 10.91 -6.47 3.56
CA LYS A 80 9.80 -7.33 4.00
C LYS A 80 8.57 -6.48 4.29
N LEU A 81 8.14 -5.75 3.28
CA LEU A 81 6.92 -4.93 3.22
C LEU A 81 5.86 -5.71 2.44
N GLU A 82 4.69 -5.85 3.02
CA GLU A 82 3.57 -6.58 2.46
C GLU A 82 2.31 -5.71 2.53
N PHE A 83 1.51 -5.72 1.47
CA PHE A 83 0.18 -5.09 1.42
C PHE A 83 -0.90 -6.15 1.37
N ALA A 84 -2.05 -5.89 2.02
CA ALA A 84 -3.15 -6.85 2.06
C ALA A 84 -3.76 -7.07 0.67
N HIS A 85 -3.99 -6.00 -0.07
CA HIS A 85 -4.51 -6.06 -1.42
C HIS A 85 -4.20 -4.77 -2.19
N PRO A 86 -3.70 -4.84 -3.43
CA PRO A 86 -3.45 -3.65 -4.24
C PRO A 86 -4.70 -2.79 -4.43
N LEU A 87 -4.53 -1.47 -4.43
CA LEU A 87 -5.58 -0.51 -4.76
C LEU A 87 -5.38 -0.06 -6.21
N SER A 88 -6.45 -0.10 -7.01
CA SER A 88 -6.41 0.37 -8.39
C SER A 88 -6.13 1.87 -8.46
N LEU A 89 -5.54 2.32 -9.57
CA LEU A 89 -5.27 3.74 -9.81
C LEU A 89 -6.57 4.55 -9.80
N GLY A 90 -6.51 5.75 -9.26
CA GLY A 90 -7.64 6.68 -9.19
C GLY A 90 -8.62 6.41 -8.05
N ILE A 91 -8.45 5.35 -7.29
CA ILE A 91 -9.28 5.03 -6.12
C ILE A 91 -8.60 5.59 -4.87
N SER A 92 -9.35 6.35 -4.06
CA SER A 92 -8.92 6.78 -2.74
C SER A 92 -9.21 5.73 -1.67
N SER A 93 -8.51 5.80 -0.57
CA SER A 93 -8.76 4.91 0.59
C SER A 93 -8.28 5.55 1.89
N GLU A 94 -9.03 5.31 2.96
CA GLU A 94 -8.65 5.66 4.34
C GLU A 94 -8.19 4.43 5.15
N CYS A 95 -8.22 3.24 4.56
CA CYS A 95 -8.11 1.98 5.28
C CYS A 95 -7.20 0.93 4.64
N GLU A 96 -6.22 1.36 3.85
CA GLU A 96 -5.24 0.43 3.28
C GLU A 96 -4.44 -0.26 4.39
N VAL A 97 -4.10 -1.53 4.17
CA VAL A 97 -3.41 -2.35 5.18
C VAL A 97 -2.09 -2.85 4.64
N ALA A 98 -1.05 -2.65 5.44
CA ALA A 98 0.28 -3.17 5.14
C ALA A 98 0.97 -3.70 6.40
N SER A 99 2.05 -4.45 6.21
CA SER A 99 2.96 -4.83 7.28
C SER A 99 4.41 -4.68 6.87
N ILE A 100 5.27 -4.40 7.84
CA ILE A 100 6.72 -4.27 7.66
C ILE A 100 7.45 -4.93 8.82
N ASN A 101 8.57 -5.56 8.54
CA ASN A 101 9.50 -6.03 9.58
C ASN A 101 10.63 -5.01 9.76
N LEU A 102 10.87 -4.61 11.00
CA LEU A 102 11.92 -3.67 11.39
C LEU A 102 12.89 -4.33 12.37
N HIS A 103 14.18 -4.06 12.23
CA HIS A 103 15.17 -4.41 13.24
C HIS A 103 15.01 -3.52 14.47
N GLY A 104 15.17 -4.10 15.66
CA GLY A 104 15.00 -3.43 16.93
C GLY A 104 13.55 -3.44 17.42
N ARG A 105 13.38 -2.85 18.62
CA ARG A 105 12.08 -2.70 19.27
C ARG A 105 11.55 -1.30 18.98
N ILE A 106 10.33 -1.23 18.50
CA ILE A 106 9.65 0.04 18.23
C ILE A 106 8.19 -0.06 18.67
N SER A 107 7.67 0.99 19.27
CA SER A 107 6.24 1.09 19.61
C SER A 107 5.41 1.52 18.40
N SER A 108 4.11 1.23 18.44
CA SER A 108 3.15 1.68 17.42
C SER A 108 3.13 3.20 17.29
N THR A 109 3.15 3.91 18.41
CA THR A 109 3.14 5.39 18.44
C THR A 109 4.39 5.97 17.80
N GLU A 110 5.56 5.47 18.19
CA GLU A 110 6.84 5.91 17.61
C GLU A 110 6.91 5.65 16.11
N PHE A 111 6.44 4.49 15.65
CA PHE A 111 6.35 4.17 14.23
C PHE A 111 5.49 5.16 13.47
N ILE A 112 4.27 5.44 13.95
CA ILE A 112 3.33 6.38 13.34
C ILE A 112 3.97 7.77 13.24
N GLU A 113 4.51 8.29 14.33
CA GLU A 113 5.12 9.62 14.36
C GLU A 113 6.30 9.76 13.39
N LYS A 114 7.25 8.80 13.44
CA LYS A 114 8.43 8.82 12.58
C LYS A 114 8.07 8.71 11.11
N LEU A 115 7.17 7.80 10.77
CA LEU A 115 6.86 7.54 9.38
C LEU A 115 6.01 8.66 8.77
N ASN A 116 5.01 9.19 9.49
CA ASN A 116 4.18 10.30 8.99
C ASN A 116 4.96 11.58 8.73
N ARG A 117 6.05 11.85 9.47
CA ARG A 117 6.96 12.97 9.17
C ARG A 117 7.73 12.82 7.85
N SER A 118 7.83 11.60 7.36
CA SER A 118 8.63 11.25 6.16
C SER A 118 7.78 10.90 4.94
N LEU A 119 6.49 10.62 5.13
CA LEU A 119 5.56 10.34 4.05
C LEU A 119 5.22 11.60 3.26
N PRO A 120 4.99 11.50 1.94
CA PRO A 120 4.47 12.62 1.17
C PRO A 120 3.00 12.89 1.54
N TRP A 121 2.55 14.13 1.29
CA TRP A 121 1.15 14.50 1.44
C TRP A 121 0.22 13.54 0.69
N GLY A 122 -0.92 13.18 1.31
CA GLY A 122 -1.87 12.20 0.76
C GLY A 122 -1.59 10.75 1.12
N LEU A 123 -0.44 10.45 1.78
CA LEU A 123 -0.20 9.18 2.47
C LEU A 123 -0.06 9.46 3.97
N GLU A 124 -0.83 8.74 4.78
CA GLU A 124 -0.82 8.94 6.23
C GLU A 124 -1.09 7.63 6.97
N ILE A 125 -0.25 7.28 7.93
CA ILE A 125 -0.50 6.14 8.82
C ILE A 125 -1.53 6.56 9.85
N ARG A 126 -2.64 5.84 9.89
CA ARG A 126 -3.77 6.07 10.81
C ARG A 126 -3.61 5.28 12.10
N GLU A 127 -3.24 4.03 11.97
CA GLU A 127 -3.10 3.10 13.09
C GLU A 127 -1.92 2.16 12.85
N ALA A 128 -1.32 1.67 13.91
CA ALA A 128 -0.29 0.66 13.84
C ALA A 128 -0.36 -0.29 15.04
N PHE A 129 0.06 -1.54 14.81
CA PHE A 129 0.06 -2.63 15.78
C PHE A 129 1.43 -3.30 15.73
N ALA A 130 2.17 -3.21 16.83
CA ALA A 130 3.52 -3.72 16.93
C ALA A 130 3.55 -5.08 17.66
N PHE A 131 4.11 -6.08 17.02
CA PHE A 131 4.29 -7.43 17.60
C PHE A 131 5.73 -7.87 17.44
N SER A 132 6.23 -8.72 18.35
CA SER A 132 7.50 -9.38 18.08
C SER A 132 7.34 -10.39 16.94
N LYS A 133 8.39 -10.57 16.14
CA LYS A 133 8.37 -11.55 15.04
C LYS A 133 8.19 -12.97 15.57
N GLU A 134 8.76 -13.27 16.77
CA GLU A 134 8.60 -14.54 17.46
C GLU A 134 7.14 -14.80 17.77
N PHE A 135 6.43 -13.84 18.36
CA PHE A 135 4.98 -13.93 18.62
C PHE A 135 4.20 -14.26 17.35
N CYS A 136 4.47 -13.56 16.25
CA CYS A 136 3.81 -13.81 14.96
C CYS A 136 4.10 -15.23 14.44
N LYS A 137 5.34 -15.73 14.62
CA LYS A 137 5.76 -17.06 14.21
C LYS A 137 5.08 -18.14 15.04
N GLU A 138 5.08 -18.02 16.37
CA GLU A 138 4.42 -18.94 17.29
C GLU A 138 2.92 -19.06 17.02
N ARG A 139 2.26 -17.93 16.77
CA ARG A 139 0.84 -17.86 16.44
C ARG A 139 0.54 -18.26 14.99
N LYS A 140 1.58 -18.54 14.18
CA LYS A 140 1.44 -18.87 12.74
C LYS A 140 0.58 -17.84 12.01
N VAL A 141 0.81 -16.54 12.31
CA VAL A 141 0.02 -15.46 11.69
C VAL A 141 0.20 -15.51 10.17
N PRO A 142 -0.89 -15.68 9.40
CA PRO A 142 -0.82 -15.78 7.95
C PRO A 142 -0.36 -14.46 7.31
N SER A 143 -0.01 -14.50 6.02
CA SER A 143 0.26 -13.28 5.26
C SER A 143 -1.01 -12.44 5.11
N LEU A 144 -0.86 -11.12 5.01
CA LEU A 144 -2.01 -10.21 4.81
C LEU A 144 -2.79 -10.57 3.55
N MET A 145 -2.07 -10.87 2.46
CA MET A 145 -2.68 -11.23 1.18
C MET A 145 -3.49 -12.53 1.28
N SER A 146 -3.03 -13.51 2.06
CA SER A 146 -3.76 -14.78 2.25
C SER A 146 -5.01 -14.62 3.12
N LEU A 147 -5.01 -13.63 4.00
CA LEU A 147 -6.17 -13.29 4.84
C LEU A 147 -7.25 -12.52 4.10
N TYR A 148 -6.92 -11.83 3.00
CA TYR A 148 -7.84 -10.96 2.28
C TYR A 148 -9.10 -11.69 1.81
N LYS A 149 -10.27 -11.09 2.07
CA LYS A 149 -11.60 -11.65 1.73
C LYS A 149 -12.55 -10.67 1.07
N GLY A 150 -12.07 -9.50 0.71
CA GLY A 150 -12.87 -8.55 -0.02
C GLY A 150 -12.72 -7.12 0.46
N SER A 151 -13.46 -6.25 -0.16
CA SER A 151 -13.43 -4.80 0.11
C SER A 151 -14.80 -4.18 -0.06
N LEU A 152 -15.05 -3.15 0.73
CA LEU A 152 -16.22 -2.29 0.61
C LEU A 152 -15.79 -0.96 0.01
N TYR A 153 -16.53 -0.50 -0.98
CA TYR A 153 -16.28 0.79 -1.62
C TYR A 153 -17.52 1.68 -1.55
N ASN A 154 -17.27 2.98 -1.47
CA ASN A 154 -18.27 4.00 -1.79
C ASN A 154 -18.02 4.47 -3.23
N LEU A 155 -19.05 4.47 -4.05
CA LEU A 155 -19.02 4.92 -5.43
C LEU A 155 -20.05 6.04 -5.58
N VAL A 156 -19.60 7.18 -6.08
CA VAL A 156 -20.46 8.30 -6.41
C VAL A 156 -20.45 8.45 -7.92
N TYR A 157 -21.62 8.24 -8.55
CA TYR A 157 -21.85 8.45 -9.97
C TYR A 157 -22.36 9.87 -10.20
N THR A 158 -21.76 10.58 -11.13
CA THR A 158 -22.08 11.98 -11.43
C THR A 158 -22.61 12.17 -12.87
N GLY A 159 -22.83 11.08 -13.59
CA GLY A 159 -23.42 11.12 -14.93
C GLY A 159 -24.93 11.40 -14.90
N ASN A 160 -25.52 11.59 -16.08
CA ASN A 160 -26.93 11.98 -16.22
C ASN A 160 -27.88 10.78 -16.40
N ASP A 161 -27.36 9.58 -16.70
CA ASP A 161 -28.16 8.37 -16.92
C ASP A 161 -27.91 7.35 -15.81
N GLU A 162 -28.53 7.56 -14.66
CA GLU A 162 -28.40 6.67 -13.51
C GLU A 162 -29.08 5.31 -13.78
N ALA A 163 -30.19 5.29 -14.52
CA ALA A 163 -30.91 4.06 -14.82
C ALA A 163 -30.08 3.14 -15.73
N GLY A 164 -29.53 3.67 -16.82
CA GLY A 164 -28.65 2.93 -17.73
C GLY A 164 -27.37 2.49 -17.05
N PHE A 165 -26.82 3.30 -16.15
CA PHE A 165 -25.65 2.92 -15.35
C PHE A 165 -25.91 1.69 -14.46
N LEU A 166 -27.05 1.65 -13.76
CA LEU A 166 -27.42 0.52 -12.92
C LEU A 166 -27.74 -0.76 -13.71
N GLU A 167 -28.43 -0.60 -14.86
CA GLU A 167 -28.71 -1.69 -15.78
C GLU A 167 -27.39 -2.29 -16.33
N GLY A 168 -26.46 -1.44 -16.73
CA GLY A 168 -25.12 -1.85 -17.17
C GLY A 168 -24.34 -2.63 -16.10
N ILE A 169 -24.37 -2.18 -14.84
CA ILE A 169 -23.76 -2.93 -13.72
C ILE A 169 -24.42 -4.31 -13.56
N GLY A 170 -25.75 -4.38 -13.60
CA GLY A 170 -26.48 -5.64 -13.52
C GLY A 170 -26.09 -6.61 -14.63
N SER A 171 -26.03 -6.14 -15.87
CA SER A 171 -25.59 -6.90 -17.05
C SER A 171 -24.15 -7.39 -16.89
N TYR A 172 -23.23 -6.52 -16.49
CA TYR A 172 -21.84 -6.87 -16.24
C TYR A 172 -21.71 -7.99 -15.20
N ILE A 173 -22.43 -7.90 -14.08
CA ILE A 173 -22.40 -8.92 -13.02
C ILE A 173 -22.87 -10.26 -13.57
N ALA A 174 -23.99 -10.30 -14.31
CA ALA A 174 -24.56 -11.51 -14.87
C ALA A 174 -23.64 -12.14 -15.95
N GLU A 175 -23.16 -11.37 -16.90
CA GLU A 175 -22.30 -11.83 -18.00
C GLU A 175 -20.95 -12.38 -17.51
N ASN A 176 -20.41 -11.81 -16.43
CA ASN A 176 -19.15 -12.24 -15.82
C ASN A 176 -19.37 -13.29 -14.71
N GLY A 177 -20.63 -13.62 -14.36
CA GLY A 177 -21.00 -14.58 -13.31
C GLY A 177 -20.42 -14.18 -11.97
N LEU A 178 -20.61 -12.92 -11.59
CA LEU A 178 -20.11 -12.30 -10.34
C LEU A 178 -21.19 -12.22 -9.26
N GLU A 179 -22.31 -12.91 -9.44
CA GLU A 179 -23.39 -12.97 -8.47
C GLU A 179 -22.86 -13.49 -7.11
N GLY A 180 -23.03 -12.68 -6.08
CA GLY A 180 -22.50 -12.96 -4.74
C GLY A 180 -21.04 -12.56 -4.51
N ASP A 181 -20.24 -12.37 -5.57
CA ASP A 181 -18.87 -11.86 -5.46
C ASP A 181 -18.82 -10.31 -5.58
N LEU A 182 -19.80 -9.72 -6.27
CA LEU A 182 -19.95 -8.28 -6.41
C LEU A 182 -21.42 -7.88 -6.22
N THR A 183 -21.66 -6.99 -5.27
CA THR A 183 -22.98 -6.43 -5.05
C THR A 183 -22.94 -4.90 -5.01
N VAL A 184 -23.95 -4.27 -5.62
CA VAL A 184 -24.10 -2.81 -5.62
C VAL A 184 -25.45 -2.45 -5.01
N SER A 185 -25.44 -1.55 -4.04
CA SER A 185 -26.65 -1.07 -3.36
C SER A 185 -26.57 0.43 -3.13
N GLY A 186 -27.71 1.10 -3.16
CA GLY A 186 -27.78 2.54 -2.98
C GLY A 186 -28.72 3.20 -4.00
N GLY A 187 -28.55 4.49 -4.23
CA GLY A 187 -29.34 5.30 -5.16
C GLY A 187 -29.00 6.78 -5.04
N ASN A 188 -29.65 7.61 -5.85
CA ASN A 188 -29.40 9.04 -5.93
C ASN A 188 -27.91 9.37 -6.19
N GLY A 189 -27.28 8.62 -7.10
CA GLY A 189 -25.89 8.79 -7.48
C GLY A 189 -24.87 8.27 -6.46
N SER A 190 -25.29 7.75 -5.31
CA SER A 190 -24.37 7.23 -4.27
C SER A 190 -24.62 5.75 -4.00
N TYR A 191 -23.56 4.94 -4.15
CA TYR A 191 -23.63 3.49 -4.09
C TYR A 191 -22.56 2.91 -3.17
N THR A 192 -22.92 1.85 -2.48
CA THR A 192 -22.00 0.96 -1.79
C THR A 192 -21.73 -0.24 -2.70
N VAL A 193 -20.47 -0.50 -2.99
CA VAL A 193 -20.02 -1.64 -3.78
C VAL A 193 -19.28 -2.60 -2.86
N ASP A 194 -19.86 -3.78 -2.66
CA ASP A 194 -19.23 -4.85 -1.88
C ASP A 194 -18.60 -5.88 -2.82
N VAL A 195 -17.30 -6.06 -2.68
CA VAL A 195 -16.51 -7.04 -3.42
C VAL A 195 -16.06 -8.13 -2.46
N VAL A 196 -16.51 -9.34 -2.70
CA VAL A 196 -16.09 -10.53 -1.97
C VAL A 196 -15.04 -11.26 -2.81
N GLN A 197 -13.97 -11.73 -2.20
CA GLN A 197 -13.01 -12.59 -2.88
C GLN A 197 -13.58 -14.02 -2.98
N GLY A 198 -14.25 -14.28 -4.09
CA GLY A 198 -14.78 -15.57 -4.47
C GLY A 198 -13.90 -16.32 -5.47
N ASN A 199 -14.53 -17.14 -6.29
CA ASN A 199 -13.87 -17.91 -7.35
C ASN A 199 -13.45 -17.04 -8.55
N LYS A 200 -14.12 -15.92 -8.76
CA LYS A 200 -13.82 -14.94 -9.80
C LYS A 200 -13.28 -13.64 -9.21
N LYS A 201 -12.44 -12.98 -9.98
CA LYS A 201 -11.84 -11.69 -9.54
C LYS A 201 -12.71 -10.54 -10.03
N ALA A 202 -13.55 -10.01 -9.15
CA ALA A 202 -14.26 -8.77 -9.43
C ALA A 202 -13.26 -7.60 -9.55
N ASN A 203 -13.36 -6.85 -10.65
CA ASN A 203 -12.52 -5.69 -10.94
C ASN A 203 -13.40 -4.45 -11.13
N ILE A 204 -13.48 -3.60 -10.10
CA ILE A 204 -14.33 -2.40 -10.13
C ILE A 204 -13.96 -1.46 -11.29
N MET A 205 -12.68 -1.21 -11.53
CA MET A 205 -12.26 -0.30 -12.60
C MET A 205 -12.56 -0.90 -13.99
N GLY A 206 -12.43 -2.23 -14.13
CA GLY A 206 -12.82 -2.95 -15.34
C GLY A 206 -14.33 -2.85 -15.57
N MET A 207 -15.13 -3.09 -14.55
CA MET A 207 -16.57 -2.92 -14.59
C MET A 207 -16.98 -1.52 -15.05
N LEU A 208 -16.41 -0.48 -14.43
CA LEU A 208 -16.79 0.89 -14.76
C LEU A 208 -16.39 1.32 -16.17
N ARG A 209 -15.25 0.84 -16.68
CA ARG A 209 -14.86 1.08 -18.08
C ARG A 209 -15.85 0.47 -19.05
N GLU A 210 -16.29 -0.75 -18.79
CA GLU A 210 -17.22 -1.48 -19.65
C GLU A 210 -18.64 -0.87 -19.57
N VAL A 211 -19.13 -0.63 -18.36
CA VAL A 211 -20.48 -0.06 -18.13
C VAL A 211 -20.64 1.36 -18.69
N LEU A 212 -19.59 2.16 -18.57
CA LEU A 212 -19.58 3.56 -19.04
C LEU A 212 -19.05 3.72 -20.47
N ASP A 213 -18.65 2.61 -21.11
CA ASP A 213 -18.03 2.60 -22.44
C ASP A 213 -16.90 3.65 -22.57
N THR A 214 -16.00 3.70 -21.58
CA THR A 214 -14.94 4.70 -21.53
C THR A 214 -13.65 4.17 -20.88
N GLU A 215 -12.51 4.62 -21.39
CA GLU A 215 -11.20 4.41 -20.77
C GLU A 215 -11.01 5.25 -19.48
N TYR A 216 -11.82 6.31 -19.29
CA TYR A 216 -11.71 7.30 -18.22
C TYR A 216 -12.93 7.34 -17.29
N PRO A 217 -13.31 6.23 -16.63
CA PRO A 217 -14.54 6.17 -15.83
C PRO A 217 -14.55 7.17 -14.65
N LEU A 218 -13.40 7.65 -14.21
CA LEU A 218 -13.27 8.61 -13.12
C LEU A 218 -13.72 10.04 -13.48
N GLU A 219 -14.00 10.33 -14.74
CA GLU A 219 -14.67 11.58 -15.16
C GLU A 219 -16.13 11.61 -14.69
N SER A 220 -16.78 10.44 -14.61
CA SER A 220 -18.18 10.29 -14.19
C SER A 220 -18.36 9.58 -12.85
N CYS A 221 -17.27 9.12 -12.23
CA CYS A 221 -17.33 8.39 -10.97
C CYS A 221 -16.23 8.82 -10.00
N ARG A 222 -16.58 8.88 -8.71
CA ARG A 222 -15.61 8.93 -7.62
C ARG A 222 -15.70 7.64 -6.83
N ILE A 223 -14.56 7.06 -6.50
CA ILE A 223 -14.51 5.78 -5.82
C ILE A 223 -13.57 5.88 -4.63
N GLU A 224 -14.04 5.39 -3.50
CA GLU A 224 -13.27 5.32 -2.28
C GLU A 224 -13.40 3.92 -1.66
N ARG A 225 -12.27 3.25 -1.35
CA ARG A 225 -12.28 2.03 -0.55
C ARG A 225 -12.49 2.37 0.91
N LYS A 226 -13.58 1.86 1.49
CA LYS A 226 -13.98 2.14 2.87
C LYS A 226 -13.49 1.09 3.85
N THR A 227 -13.37 -0.16 3.42
CA THR A 227 -12.95 -1.27 4.30
C THR A 227 -12.28 -2.37 3.50
N LEU A 228 -11.22 -2.94 4.07
CA LEU A 228 -10.67 -4.22 3.68
C LEU A 228 -11.08 -5.28 4.69
N PHE A 229 -11.56 -6.41 4.18
CA PHE A 229 -11.96 -7.53 5.01
C PHE A 229 -10.95 -8.67 4.96
N CYS A 230 -10.79 -9.34 6.10
CA CYS A 230 -10.00 -10.55 6.24
C CYS A 230 -10.84 -11.70 6.81
N ALA A 231 -10.34 -12.92 6.67
CA ALA A 231 -10.93 -14.11 7.27
C ALA A 231 -9.87 -14.88 8.06
N PRO A 232 -9.76 -14.63 9.36
CA PRO A 232 -8.84 -15.38 10.21
C PRO A 232 -9.28 -16.85 10.40
N LYS A 233 -10.55 -17.17 10.18
CA LYS A 233 -11.14 -18.52 10.20
C LYS A 233 -12.09 -18.67 9.03
N ALA A 234 -12.36 -19.94 8.65
CA ALA A 234 -13.38 -20.24 7.65
C ALA A 234 -14.72 -19.60 8.02
N ASN A 235 -15.42 -19.04 7.03
CA ASN A 235 -16.71 -18.36 7.17
C ASN A 235 -16.72 -17.08 8.05
N MET A 236 -15.56 -16.53 8.39
CA MET A 236 -15.48 -15.20 9.02
C MET A 236 -15.14 -14.14 7.97
N ARG A 237 -15.73 -12.97 8.11
CA ARG A 237 -15.38 -11.78 7.34
C ARG A 237 -15.43 -10.57 8.28
N ILE A 238 -14.27 -10.13 8.72
CA ILE A 238 -14.13 -8.99 9.64
C ILE A 238 -13.19 -7.94 9.02
N ALA A 239 -13.29 -6.71 9.47
CA ALA A 239 -12.33 -5.70 9.05
C ALA A 239 -10.93 -6.03 9.59
N TYR A 240 -9.87 -5.73 8.82
CA TYR A 240 -8.49 -5.94 9.28
C TYR A 240 -8.20 -5.22 10.60
N ARG A 241 -8.79 -4.04 10.80
CA ARG A 241 -8.68 -3.29 12.05
C ARG A 241 -9.12 -4.11 13.27
N GLU A 242 -10.22 -4.85 13.15
CA GLU A 242 -10.76 -5.71 14.21
C GLU A 242 -9.89 -6.96 14.44
N TYR A 243 -9.21 -7.41 13.40
CA TYR A 243 -8.31 -8.56 13.48
C TYR A 243 -7.05 -8.29 14.30
N PHE A 244 -6.55 -7.05 14.30
CA PHE A 244 -5.33 -6.67 15.01
C PHE A 244 -5.60 -6.18 16.45
N ASN A 245 -6.83 -5.83 16.81
CA ASN A 245 -7.26 -5.49 18.16
C ASN A 245 -7.61 -6.75 18.96
#